data_9e125b6cc79626ce89752e89b9371261
#
_entry.id   9e125b6cc79626ce89752e89b9371261
#
_cell.length_a   1.000
_cell.length_b   1.000
_cell.length_c   1.000
_cell.angle_alpha   90.00
_cell.angle_beta   90.00
_cell.angle_gamma   90.00
#
_symmetry.space_group_name_H-M   'P 1'
#
loop_
_entity.id
_entity.type
_entity.pdbx_description
1 polymer ?
#
loop_
_entity_poly.entity_id
_entity_poly.type
_entity_poly.pdbx_seq_one_letter_code
_entity_poly.pdbx_strand_id
1 'polypeptide(L)'
;MSTIKEKGCVSMKIQAVLIDGFKNLSNVKISFDNITALVALNNFGKSNVLSGIDFGLAFIKATIEDKKEMMANSNLIPINCNMIGKNYKYEMEVSTDIHGQEYIVQYGFEFVWKNSEDMEPGIVSEFLKVKLNEKGQKFTQLINRTLDTALY
;
A
#
# COMPACT_ATOMS: atom_id res chain seq x y z
N MET A 1 -16.51 -33.87 26.19
CA MET A 1 -15.56 -32.77 26.47
C MET A 1 -15.04 -32.28 25.13
N SER A 2 -15.63 -31.22 24.59
CA SER A 2 -15.25 -30.63 23.32
C SER A 2 -14.12 -29.64 23.54
N THR A 3 -12.94 -29.97 23.06
CA THR A 3 -11.77 -29.10 23.10
C THR A 3 -12.03 -27.93 22.15
N ILE A 4 -12.25 -26.74 22.70
CA ILE A 4 -12.30 -25.51 21.94
C ILE A 4 -10.87 -25.30 21.41
N LYS A 5 -10.68 -25.50 20.09
CA LYS A 5 -9.45 -25.07 19.40
C LYS A 5 -9.37 -23.55 19.54
N GLU A 6 -8.39 -23.05 20.28
CA GLU A 6 -8.02 -21.65 20.26
C GLU A 6 -7.82 -21.23 18.80
N LYS A 7 -8.55 -20.19 18.38
CA LYS A 7 -8.27 -19.51 17.11
C LYS A 7 -6.86 -18.95 17.22
N GLY A 8 -5.90 -19.55 16.53
CA GLY A 8 -4.53 -19.06 16.48
C GLY A 8 -4.53 -17.58 16.10
N CYS A 9 -3.95 -16.76 16.97
CA CYS A 9 -3.76 -15.34 16.70
C CYS A 9 -2.79 -15.24 15.51
N VAL A 10 -3.26 -14.82 14.37
CA VAL A 10 -2.41 -14.54 13.20
C VAL A 10 -1.61 -13.29 13.55
N SER A 11 -0.33 -13.43 13.84
CA SER A 11 0.57 -12.30 14.04
C SER A 11 0.95 -11.72 12.68
N MET A 12 0.70 -10.45 12.47
CA MET A 12 1.06 -9.74 11.26
C MET A 12 1.95 -8.54 11.60
N LYS A 13 3.11 -8.42 10.93
CA LYS A 13 4.06 -7.33 11.12
C LYS A 13 4.39 -6.67 9.79
N ILE A 14 4.17 -5.35 9.69
CA ILE A 14 4.61 -4.58 8.52
C ILE A 14 6.13 -4.49 8.54
N GLN A 15 6.77 -4.88 7.45
CA GLN A 15 8.23 -4.86 7.26
C GLN A 15 8.68 -3.63 6.49
N ALA A 16 7.91 -3.24 5.46
CA ALA A 16 8.23 -2.08 4.66
C ALA A 16 6.98 -1.50 4.00
N VAL A 17 7.04 -0.20 3.69
CA VAL A 17 6.04 0.52 2.89
C VAL A 17 6.77 1.39 1.87
N LEU A 18 6.25 1.44 0.64
CA LEU A 18 6.65 2.37 -0.40
C LEU A 18 5.47 3.25 -0.76
N ILE A 19 5.69 4.56 -0.84
CA ILE A 19 4.70 5.56 -1.24
C ILE A 19 5.30 6.45 -2.30
N ASP A 20 4.59 6.62 -3.42
CA ASP A 20 4.91 7.61 -4.46
C ASP A 20 3.66 8.38 -4.86
N GLY A 21 3.83 9.61 -5.32
CA GLY A 21 2.74 10.41 -5.85
C GLY A 21 1.69 10.86 -4.82
N PHE A 22 2.09 11.11 -3.56
CA PHE A 22 1.21 11.58 -2.49
C PHE A 22 1.71 12.90 -1.91
N LYS A 23 0.99 14.00 -2.07
CA LYS A 23 1.42 15.34 -1.62
C LYS A 23 2.83 15.66 -2.12
N ASN A 24 3.82 15.72 -1.23
CA ASN A 24 5.24 15.93 -1.55
C ASN A 24 6.09 14.66 -1.50
N LEU A 25 5.48 13.48 -1.34
CA LEU A 25 6.19 12.21 -1.27
C LEU A 25 6.45 11.66 -2.67
N SER A 26 7.72 11.47 -3.01
CA SER A 26 8.16 10.89 -4.26
C SER A 26 9.07 9.71 -3.98
N ASN A 27 8.64 8.51 -4.31
CA ASN A 27 9.38 7.25 -4.18
C ASN A 27 9.98 7.05 -2.78
N VAL A 28 9.16 7.27 -1.74
CA VAL A 28 9.59 7.15 -0.34
C VAL A 28 9.41 5.69 0.09
N LYS A 29 10.52 5.03 0.43
CA LYS A 29 10.52 3.68 1.00
C LYS A 29 10.93 3.74 2.46
N ILE A 30 10.13 3.10 3.32
CA ILE A 30 10.37 3.00 4.75
C ILE A 30 10.41 1.54 5.12
N SER A 31 11.46 1.13 5.82
CA SER A 31 11.55 -0.19 6.46
C SER A 31 11.26 -0.05 7.94
N PHE A 32 10.49 -0.97 8.48
CA PHE A 32 10.10 -0.99 9.88
C PHE A 32 10.87 -2.07 10.64
N ASP A 33 11.35 -1.68 11.80
CA ASP A 33 11.90 -2.59 12.80
C ASP A 33 11.00 -2.54 14.05
N ASN A 34 11.48 -3.06 15.18
CA ASN A 34 10.76 -3.02 16.44
C ASN A 34 10.49 -1.59 16.91
N ILE A 35 11.42 -0.68 16.62
CA ILE A 35 11.29 0.76 16.84
C ILE A 35 11.81 1.46 15.58
N THR A 36 10.99 2.29 14.97
CA THR A 36 11.37 3.11 13.81
C THR A 36 11.10 4.57 14.12
N ALA A 37 12.13 5.42 14.03
CA ALA A 37 12.03 6.85 14.25
C ALA A 37 12.13 7.62 12.93
N LEU A 38 11.15 8.48 12.63
CA LEU A 38 11.18 9.40 11.50
C LEU A 38 11.77 10.73 11.94
N VAL A 39 12.99 11.02 11.53
CA VAL A 39 13.70 12.26 11.85
C VAL A 39 13.87 13.08 10.58
N ALA A 40 13.40 14.32 10.60
CA ALA A 40 13.62 15.32 9.54
C ALA A 40 13.37 16.70 10.11
N LEU A 41 13.86 17.74 9.41
CA LEU A 41 13.54 19.13 9.72
C LEU A 41 12.02 19.35 9.62
N ASN A 42 11.51 20.40 10.29
CA ASN A 42 10.10 20.77 10.20
C ASN A 42 9.75 21.10 8.73
N ASN A 43 8.55 20.74 8.30
CA ASN A 43 8.02 20.88 6.94
C ASN A 43 8.64 19.96 5.87
N PHE A 44 9.52 19.01 6.21
CA PHE A 44 10.09 18.04 5.26
C PHE A 44 9.27 16.76 5.04
N GLY A 45 7.98 16.78 5.39
CA GLY A 45 7.06 15.70 4.99
C GLY A 45 6.87 14.55 5.98
N LYS A 46 7.39 14.62 7.23
CA LYS A 46 7.16 13.57 8.25
C LYS A 46 5.68 13.23 8.43
N SER A 47 4.84 14.26 8.61
CA SER A 47 3.39 14.09 8.76
C SER A 47 2.75 13.55 7.47
N ASN A 48 3.28 13.92 6.30
CA ASN A 48 2.79 13.40 5.03
C ASN A 48 3.11 11.92 4.85
N VAL A 49 4.26 11.44 5.38
CA VAL A 49 4.59 10.01 5.40
C VAL A 49 3.55 9.23 6.19
N LEU A 50 3.23 9.65 7.42
CA LEU A 50 2.21 8.99 8.24
C LEU A 50 0.83 9.06 7.56
N SER A 51 0.45 10.23 7.04
CA SER A 51 -0.80 10.39 6.29
C SER A 51 -0.86 9.50 5.04
N GLY A 52 0.27 9.32 4.34
CA GLY A 52 0.35 8.45 3.17
C GLY A 52 0.22 6.96 3.52
N ILE A 53 0.78 6.53 4.65
CA ILE A 53 0.60 5.16 5.17
C ILE A 53 -0.87 4.94 5.54
N ASP A 54 -1.47 5.85 6.33
CA ASP A 54 -2.87 5.76 6.74
C ASP A 54 -3.82 5.75 5.54
N PHE A 55 -3.54 6.61 4.55
CA PHE A 55 -4.32 6.66 3.31
C PHE A 55 -4.24 5.33 2.54
N GLY A 56 -3.04 4.76 2.39
CA GLY A 56 -2.87 3.48 1.70
C GLY A 56 -3.61 2.34 2.40
N LEU A 57 -3.53 2.26 3.73
CA LEU A 57 -4.25 1.26 4.52
C LEU A 57 -5.77 1.46 4.47
N ALA A 58 -6.24 2.72 4.49
CA ALA A 58 -7.66 3.04 4.34
C ALA A 58 -8.16 2.65 2.95
N PHE A 59 -7.40 2.95 1.90
CA PHE A 59 -7.75 2.61 0.51
C PHE A 59 -7.92 1.10 0.30
N ILE A 60 -7.07 0.27 0.92
CA ILE A 60 -7.18 -1.20 0.86
C ILE A 60 -8.53 -1.67 1.40
N LYS A 61 -9.02 -1.05 2.47
CA LYS A 61 -10.27 -1.44 3.17
C LYS A 61 -11.53 -0.79 2.60
N ALA A 62 -11.37 0.23 1.76
CA ALA A 62 -12.47 1.06 1.27
C ALA A 62 -13.37 0.31 0.28
N THR A 63 -14.65 0.68 0.24
CA THR A 63 -15.58 0.26 -0.81
C THR A 63 -15.20 0.84 -2.17
N ILE A 64 -15.85 0.41 -3.24
CA ILE A 64 -15.58 0.95 -4.58
C ILE A 64 -15.95 2.44 -4.63
N GLU A 65 -17.04 2.82 -4.02
CA GLU A 65 -17.53 4.20 -3.94
C GLU A 65 -16.55 5.08 -3.17
N ASP A 66 -16.16 4.64 -1.97
CA ASP A 66 -15.17 5.37 -1.15
C ASP A 66 -13.83 5.51 -1.88
N LYS A 67 -13.37 4.48 -2.61
CA LYS A 67 -12.14 4.55 -3.41
C LYS A 67 -12.22 5.63 -4.47
N LYS A 68 -13.36 5.79 -5.16
CA LYS A 68 -13.57 6.86 -6.15
C LYS A 68 -13.45 8.24 -5.49
N GLU A 69 -14.06 8.45 -4.33
CA GLU A 69 -13.93 9.68 -3.57
C GLU A 69 -12.49 9.94 -3.11
N MET A 70 -11.81 8.91 -2.62
CA MET A 70 -10.41 9.01 -2.20
C MET A 70 -9.50 9.41 -3.37
N MET A 71 -9.69 8.84 -4.56
CA MET A 71 -8.93 9.17 -5.77
C MET A 71 -9.21 10.58 -6.30
N ALA A 72 -10.33 11.19 -5.93
CA ALA A 72 -10.72 12.55 -6.29
C ALA A 72 -10.31 13.61 -5.27
N ASN A 73 -9.65 13.25 -4.17
CA ASN A 73 -9.29 14.19 -3.10
C ASN A 73 -8.13 15.10 -3.52
N SER A 74 -8.46 16.31 -3.96
CA SER A 74 -7.50 17.30 -4.45
C SER A 74 -6.42 17.71 -3.44
N ASN A 75 -6.69 17.62 -2.12
CA ASN A 75 -5.74 17.95 -1.07
C ASN A 75 -4.57 16.96 -0.95
N LEU A 76 -4.68 15.81 -1.58
CA LEU A 76 -3.69 14.73 -1.52
C LEU A 76 -2.87 14.62 -2.81
N ILE A 77 -3.35 15.24 -3.88
CA ILE A 77 -2.69 15.26 -5.21
C ILE A 77 -1.37 16.03 -5.11
N PRO A 78 -0.29 15.53 -5.71
CA PRO A 78 0.96 16.28 -5.78
C PRO A 78 0.81 17.58 -6.56
N ILE A 79 1.22 18.69 -5.95
CA ILE A 79 1.21 20.02 -6.59
C ILE A 79 2.61 20.51 -6.99
N ASN A 80 3.66 19.79 -6.60
CA ASN A 80 5.03 20.11 -6.96
C ASN A 80 5.23 19.88 -8.47
N CYS A 81 5.86 20.82 -9.17
CA CYS A 81 6.11 20.76 -10.61
C CYS A 81 6.80 19.45 -11.08
N ASN A 82 7.66 18.86 -10.25
CA ASN A 82 8.34 17.60 -10.54
C ASN A 82 7.45 16.36 -10.31
N MET A 83 6.26 16.53 -9.78
CA MET A 83 5.34 15.44 -9.41
C MET A 83 3.95 15.61 -10.04
N ILE A 84 3.72 16.68 -10.77
CA ILE A 84 2.46 16.89 -11.49
C ILE A 84 2.21 15.70 -12.45
N GLY A 85 1.02 15.12 -12.37
CA GLY A 85 0.63 13.98 -13.19
C GLY A 85 1.13 12.61 -12.70
N LYS A 86 1.86 12.54 -11.58
CA LYS A 86 2.22 11.25 -10.98
C LYS A 86 0.97 10.55 -10.44
N ASN A 87 0.88 9.27 -10.72
CA ASN A 87 -0.06 8.38 -10.06
C ASN A 87 0.28 8.20 -8.58
N TYR A 88 -0.72 7.89 -7.76
CA TYR A 88 -0.46 7.37 -6.43
C TYR A 88 -0.06 5.91 -6.52
N LYS A 89 1.07 5.58 -5.90
CA LYS A 89 1.54 4.21 -5.79
C LYS A 89 1.78 3.88 -4.32
N TYR A 90 1.26 2.74 -3.91
CA TYR A 90 1.44 2.20 -2.57
C TYR A 90 1.84 0.73 -2.65
N GLU A 91 2.90 0.38 -1.95
CA GLU A 91 3.30 -1.02 -1.77
C GLU A 91 3.59 -1.27 -0.30
N MET A 92 3.22 -2.43 0.19
CA MET A 92 3.60 -2.88 1.54
C MET A 92 4.13 -4.30 1.52
N GLU A 93 5.08 -4.55 2.41
CA GLU A 93 5.59 -5.88 2.72
C GLU A 93 5.26 -6.22 4.15
N VAL A 94 4.69 -7.39 4.36
CA VAL A 94 4.21 -7.87 5.67
C VAL A 94 4.76 -9.26 5.91
N SER A 95 5.25 -9.54 7.13
CA SER A 95 5.43 -10.91 7.58
C SER A 95 4.22 -11.36 8.38
N THR A 96 3.84 -12.63 8.22
CA THR A 96 2.73 -13.25 8.94
C THR A 96 3.04 -14.70 9.24
N ASP A 97 2.66 -15.17 10.42
CA ASP A 97 2.72 -16.59 10.77
C ASP A 97 1.38 -17.25 10.45
N ILE A 98 1.43 -18.34 9.69
CA ILE A 98 0.28 -19.18 9.38
C ILE A 98 0.63 -20.62 9.73
N HIS A 99 0.03 -21.14 10.79
CA HIS A 99 0.27 -22.49 11.29
C HIS A 99 1.75 -22.82 11.63
N GLY A 100 2.48 -21.84 12.17
CA GLY A 100 3.89 -22.02 12.56
C GLY A 100 4.87 -21.87 11.38
N GLN A 101 4.40 -21.42 10.23
CA GLN A 101 5.23 -21.07 9.07
C GLN A 101 5.16 -19.57 8.84
N GLU A 102 6.30 -18.92 8.72
CA GLU A 102 6.39 -17.49 8.43
C GLU A 102 6.35 -17.25 6.92
N TYR A 103 5.44 -16.37 6.49
CA TYR A 103 5.28 -15.94 5.11
C TYR A 103 5.60 -14.47 4.98
N ILE A 104 6.20 -14.11 3.85
CA ILE A 104 6.32 -12.72 3.40
C ILE A 104 5.28 -12.48 2.33
N VAL A 105 4.45 -11.47 2.56
CA VAL A 105 3.39 -11.04 1.65
C VAL A 105 3.74 -9.65 1.14
N GLN A 106 3.74 -9.46 -0.18
CA GLN A 106 3.84 -8.15 -0.82
C GLN A 106 2.51 -7.83 -1.49
N TYR A 107 1.94 -6.69 -1.14
CA TYR A 107 0.75 -6.15 -1.77
C TYR A 107 1.03 -4.74 -2.25
N GLY A 108 0.55 -4.41 -3.43
CA GLY A 108 0.68 -3.06 -3.95
C GLY A 108 -0.40 -2.72 -4.96
N PHE A 109 -0.65 -1.44 -5.10
CA PHE A 109 -1.55 -0.88 -6.10
C PHE A 109 -1.08 0.49 -6.55
N GLU A 110 -1.56 0.88 -7.73
CA GLU A 110 -1.34 2.17 -8.34
C GLU A 110 -2.65 2.67 -8.95
N PHE A 111 -2.95 3.95 -8.79
CA PHE A 111 -4.11 4.58 -9.39
C PHE A 111 -3.81 5.99 -9.91
N VAL A 112 -4.64 6.45 -10.85
CA VAL A 112 -4.61 7.81 -11.39
C VAL A 112 -5.44 8.72 -10.50
N TRP A 113 -4.86 9.85 -10.05
CA TRP A 113 -5.61 10.91 -9.38
C TRP A 113 -6.59 11.56 -10.35
N LYS A 114 -7.81 11.86 -9.90
CA LYS A 114 -8.76 12.64 -10.67
C LYS A 114 -8.35 14.12 -10.64
N ASN A 115 -7.66 14.58 -11.67
CA ASN A 115 -7.14 15.95 -11.77
C ASN A 115 -8.09 16.91 -12.49
N SER A 116 -9.09 16.41 -13.22
CA SER A 116 -10.08 17.20 -13.97
C SER A 116 -11.43 16.51 -13.98
N GLU A 117 -12.49 17.25 -14.33
CA GLU A 117 -13.85 16.71 -14.43
C GLU A 117 -13.99 15.63 -15.51
N ASP A 118 -13.20 15.73 -16.57
CA ASP A 118 -13.21 14.80 -17.71
C ASP A 118 -12.41 13.50 -17.44
N MET A 119 -11.72 13.41 -16.30
CA MET A 119 -10.86 12.29 -16.00
C MET A 119 -11.54 11.32 -15.03
N GLU A 120 -11.78 10.10 -15.47
CA GLU A 120 -12.26 9.04 -14.57
C GLU A 120 -11.10 8.51 -13.71
N PRO A 121 -11.27 8.47 -12.40
CA PRO A 121 -10.28 7.85 -11.52
C PRO A 121 -10.24 6.34 -11.76
N GLY A 122 -9.06 5.76 -11.84
CA GLY A 122 -8.92 4.34 -12.14
C GLY A 122 -7.70 3.70 -11.51
N ILE A 123 -7.84 2.45 -11.09
CA ILE A 123 -6.72 1.63 -10.62
C ILE A 123 -5.95 1.16 -11.86
N VAL A 124 -4.68 1.55 -11.94
CA VAL A 124 -3.76 1.21 -13.03
C VAL A 124 -3.22 -0.19 -12.89
N SER A 125 -2.83 -0.54 -11.68
CA SER A 125 -2.30 -1.86 -11.37
C SER A 125 -2.58 -2.27 -9.92
N GLU A 126 -2.68 -3.57 -9.71
CA GLU A 126 -2.79 -4.19 -8.38
C GLU A 126 -2.08 -5.54 -8.40
N PHE A 127 -1.28 -5.81 -7.38
CA PHE A 127 -0.63 -7.11 -7.24
C PHE A 127 -0.65 -7.62 -5.80
N LEU A 128 -0.66 -8.95 -5.67
CA LEU A 128 -0.42 -9.68 -4.43
C LEU A 128 0.57 -10.81 -4.71
N LYS A 129 1.65 -10.84 -3.94
CA LYS A 129 2.69 -11.87 -4.02
C LYS A 129 2.95 -12.45 -2.65
N VAL A 130 3.24 -13.73 -2.57
CA VAL A 130 3.55 -14.44 -1.33
C VAL A 130 4.74 -15.36 -1.52
N LYS A 131 5.54 -15.51 -0.46
CA LYS A 131 6.58 -16.55 -0.38
C LYS A 131 6.72 -17.02 1.08
N LEU A 132 7.25 -18.22 1.28
CA LEU A 132 7.78 -18.63 2.58
C LEU A 132 9.00 -17.77 2.93
N ASN A 133 9.15 -17.41 4.21
CA ASN A 133 10.32 -16.67 4.70
C ASN A 133 11.52 -17.62 4.92
N GLU A 134 11.92 -18.29 3.85
CA GLU A 134 13.05 -19.21 3.83
C GLU A 134 14.03 -18.86 2.72
N LYS A 135 15.29 -19.24 2.92
CA LYS A 135 16.37 -18.98 1.93
C LYS A 135 16.06 -19.71 0.62
N GLY A 136 16.16 -18.98 -0.48
CA GLY A 136 15.97 -19.53 -1.84
C GLY A 136 14.52 -19.57 -2.32
N GLN A 137 13.55 -19.24 -1.49
CA GLN A 137 12.13 -19.16 -1.88
C GLN A 137 11.87 -17.97 -2.79
N LYS A 138 11.08 -18.19 -3.84
CA LYS A 138 10.65 -17.15 -4.78
C LYS A 138 9.23 -16.72 -4.47
N PHE A 139 8.90 -15.48 -4.80
CA PHE A 139 7.52 -15.00 -4.72
C PHE A 139 6.63 -15.71 -5.75
N THR A 140 5.49 -16.19 -5.28
CA THR A 140 4.37 -16.62 -6.12
C THR A 140 3.40 -15.46 -6.23
N GLN A 141 3.02 -15.09 -7.44
CA GLN A 141 2.04 -14.03 -7.69
C GLN A 141 0.64 -14.61 -7.64
N LEU A 142 -0.20 -14.08 -6.75
CA LEU A 142 -1.59 -14.51 -6.55
C LEU A 142 -2.58 -13.57 -7.25
N ILE A 143 -2.29 -12.27 -7.28
CA ILE A 143 -3.07 -11.25 -7.98
C ILE A 143 -2.13 -10.47 -8.89
N ASN A 144 -2.56 -10.23 -10.11
CA ASN A 144 -1.94 -9.32 -11.06
C ASN A 144 -3.03 -8.72 -11.93
N ARG A 145 -3.40 -7.48 -11.63
CA ARG A 145 -4.38 -6.71 -12.40
C ARG A 145 -3.70 -5.50 -13.00
N THR A 146 -3.97 -5.24 -14.25
CA THR A 146 -3.58 -4.03 -14.96
C THR A 146 -4.80 -3.43 -15.65
N LEU A 147 -4.74 -2.19 -16.11
CA LEU A 147 -5.84 -1.54 -16.84
C LEU A 147 -6.39 -2.42 -17.97
N ASP A 148 -5.52 -3.13 -18.69
CA ASP A 148 -5.91 -3.99 -19.82
C ASP A 148 -6.62 -5.28 -19.37
N THR A 149 -6.50 -5.68 -18.10
CA THR A 149 -7.11 -6.89 -17.53
C THR A 149 -8.28 -6.60 -16.59
N ALA A 150 -8.55 -5.34 -16.28
CA ALA A 150 -9.61 -4.90 -15.36
C ALA A 150 -10.99 -4.74 -16.05
N LEU A 151 -11.14 -5.21 -17.26
CA LEU A 151 -12.39 -5.17 -18.03
C LEU A 151 -13.24 -6.45 -17.91
N TYR A 152 -13.20 -7.11 -16.73
CA TYR A 152 -14.12 -8.24 -16.48
C TYR A 152 -14.59 -8.28 -15.03
#